data_475f92e7fbce6319b5a733b27619dfa5
#
_entry.id   475f92e7fbce6319b5a733b27619dfa5
#
_cell.length_a   1.000
_cell.length_b   1.000
_cell.length_c   1.000
_cell.angle_alpha   90.00
_cell.angle_beta   90.00
_cell.angle_gamma   90.00
#
_symmetry.space_group_name_H-M   'P 1'
#
loop_
_entity.id
_entity.type
_entity.pdbx_description
1 polymer ?
#
loop_
_entity_poly.entity_id
_entity_poly.type
_entity_poly.pdbx_seq_one_letter_code
_entity_poly.pdbx_strand_id
1 'polypeptide(L)'
;GWQPDIDGRWKAPCGEHFRQLYVDGRRAVRARSVETKGKTTEWFDLGYRPVPGIELQGEDTYRTTDLAMADWRNPQDVELCYYTGWCHTRCKVDTIVRDGSHALLRMVQPQFMLARRKEGKQANLPNYLENALELLDQPGEWYLDRSNKTLYYLPLPGQAMDKIEVIVPVLEKLVELRGQLGTPVEHV
;
A
#
# COMPACT_ATOMS: atom_id res chain seq x y z
N GLY A 1 17.52 14.47 10.82
CA GLY A 1 17.45 14.94 9.44
C GLY A 1 17.60 13.81 8.43
N TRP A 2 17.37 14.09 7.19
CA TRP A 2 17.52 13.15 6.09
C TRP A 2 18.98 12.79 5.84
N GLN A 3 19.23 11.54 5.51
CA GLN A 3 20.53 11.02 5.14
C GLN A 3 20.43 10.26 3.80
N PRO A 4 21.44 10.38 2.91
CA PRO A 4 21.45 9.60 1.69
C PRO A 4 21.51 8.10 1.99
N ASP A 5 20.85 7.31 1.15
CA ASP A 5 20.86 5.85 1.16
C ASP A 5 21.25 5.33 -0.23
N ILE A 6 21.17 4.02 -0.44
CA ILE A 6 21.50 3.41 -1.74
C ILE A 6 20.48 3.80 -2.82
N ASP A 7 20.86 3.69 -4.09
CA ASP A 7 19.98 3.86 -5.26
C ASP A 7 19.23 5.21 -5.31
N GLY A 8 19.86 6.29 -4.79
CA GLY A 8 19.27 7.63 -4.81
C GLY A 8 18.18 7.86 -3.77
N ARG A 9 17.87 6.87 -2.95
CA ARG A 9 16.94 6.99 -1.83
C ARG A 9 17.54 7.83 -0.70
N TRP A 10 16.66 8.41 0.09
CA TRP A 10 17.00 9.09 1.32
C TRP A 10 16.21 8.47 2.47
N LYS A 11 16.78 8.50 3.67
CA LYS A 11 16.17 7.95 4.87
C LYS A 11 16.25 8.93 6.04
N ALA A 12 15.25 8.84 6.91
CA ALA A 12 15.19 9.60 8.16
C ALA A 12 14.57 8.75 9.28
N PRO A 13 14.98 8.92 10.55
CA PRO A 13 14.29 8.29 11.66
C PRO A 13 12.83 8.76 11.73
N CYS A 14 11.90 7.81 11.91
CA CYS A 14 10.48 8.11 12.05
C CYS A 14 9.80 7.04 12.91
N GLY A 15 9.35 7.41 14.10
CA GLY A 15 8.63 6.51 15.03
C GLY A 15 7.11 6.55 14.89
N GLU A 16 6.60 7.47 14.07
CA GLU A 16 5.16 7.67 13.89
C GLU A 16 4.56 6.64 12.93
N HIS A 17 3.28 6.33 13.15
CA HIS A 17 2.51 5.47 12.25
C HIS A 17 1.54 6.31 11.43
N PHE A 18 1.68 6.27 10.10
CA PHE A 18 0.84 7.01 9.18
C PHE A 18 0.68 6.27 7.86
N ARG A 19 -0.31 6.70 7.08
CA ARG A 19 -0.62 6.10 5.75
C ARG A 19 -0.46 7.10 4.62
N GLN A 20 -0.11 8.34 4.92
CA GLN A 20 0.07 9.40 3.93
C GLN A 20 1.32 10.21 4.29
N LEU A 21 2.04 10.62 3.27
CA LEU A 21 3.18 11.51 3.36
C LEU A 21 2.96 12.68 2.41
N TYR A 22 3.26 13.88 2.87
CA TYR A 22 3.29 15.06 2.01
C TYR A 22 4.71 15.59 1.96
N VAL A 23 5.17 15.90 0.76
CA VAL A 23 6.51 16.46 0.49
C VAL A 23 6.31 17.71 -0.35
N ASP A 24 6.80 18.87 0.13
CA ASP A 24 6.62 20.18 -0.50
C ASP A 24 5.15 20.47 -0.85
N GLY A 25 4.24 20.16 0.07
CA GLY A 25 2.80 20.34 -0.08
C GLY A 25 2.11 19.35 -1.04
N ARG A 26 2.84 18.38 -1.61
CA ARG A 26 2.27 17.35 -2.50
C ARG A 26 2.20 16.02 -1.79
N ARG A 27 1.09 15.30 -1.98
CA ARG A 27 0.96 13.94 -1.47
C ARG A 27 1.93 13.02 -2.22
N ALA A 28 2.87 12.45 -1.51
CA ALA A 28 3.80 11.46 -2.03
C ALA A 28 3.12 10.10 -2.23
N VAL A 29 3.63 9.30 -3.13
CA VAL A 29 3.10 7.97 -3.45
C VAL A 29 3.72 6.95 -2.51
N ARG A 30 2.92 6.06 -1.92
CA ARG A 30 3.45 4.94 -1.15
C ARG A 30 4.07 3.94 -2.11
N ALA A 31 5.28 3.46 -1.84
CA ALA A 31 6.02 2.51 -2.67
C ALA A 31 5.13 1.37 -3.13
N ARG A 32 5.01 1.14 -4.43
CA ARG A 32 4.07 0.19 -5.01
C ARG A 32 4.51 -0.35 -6.36
N SER A 33 3.99 -1.53 -6.70
CA SER A 33 4.17 -2.08 -8.04
C SER A 33 3.49 -1.22 -9.10
N VAL A 34 3.97 -1.30 -10.33
CA VAL A 34 3.38 -0.58 -11.47
C VAL A 34 1.92 -0.97 -11.67
N GLU A 35 1.04 0.01 -11.73
CA GLU A 35 -0.36 -0.18 -12.12
C GLU A 35 -0.48 -0.23 -13.65
N THR A 36 -1.05 -1.29 -14.18
CA THR A 36 -1.33 -1.40 -15.60
C THR A 36 -2.77 -1.05 -15.90
N LYS A 37 -2.99 -0.31 -16.99
CA LYS A 37 -4.33 0.02 -17.49
C LYS A 37 -4.55 -0.59 -18.86
N GLY A 38 -5.78 -1.04 -19.12
CA GLY A 38 -6.24 -1.54 -20.40
C GLY A 38 -7.51 -0.84 -20.85
N LYS A 39 -8.02 -1.24 -22.00
CA LYS A 39 -9.32 -0.77 -22.49
C LYS A 39 -10.42 -1.21 -21.52
N THR A 40 -11.32 -0.29 -21.20
CA THR A 40 -12.53 -0.56 -20.41
C THR A 40 -13.64 -1.02 -21.35
N THR A 41 -14.38 -2.03 -20.94
CA THR A 41 -15.55 -2.55 -21.69
C THR A 41 -16.85 -2.32 -20.94
N GLU A 42 -16.76 -2.07 -19.63
CA GLU A 42 -17.90 -1.88 -18.76
C GLU A 42 -17.79 -0.53 -18.03
N TRP A 43 -18.90 0.11 -17.73
CA TRP A 43 -18.93 1.42 -17.07
C TRP A 43 -18.31 1.43 -15.67
N PHE A 44 -18.26 0.27 -15.01
CA PHE A 44 -17.63 0.08 -13.69
C PHE A 44 -16.18 -0.42 -13.79
N ASP A 45 -15.69 -0.76 -14.96
CA ASP A 45 -14.29 -1.14 -15.17
C ASP A 45 -13.43 0.14 -15.25
N LEU A 46 -12.69 0.42 -14.19
CA LEU A 46 -11.79 1.58 -14.11
C LEU A 46 -10.53 1.43 -15.01
N GLY A 47 -10.45 0.36 -15.79
CA GLY A 47 -9.32 0.08 -16.68
C GLY A 47 -8.10 -0.51 -16.00
N TYR A 48 -8.08 -0.68 -14.69
CA TYR A 48 -6.97 -1.32 -14.00
C TYR A 48 -6.96 -2.82 -14.26
N ARG A 49 -5.78 -3.36 -14.47
CA ARG A 49 -5.58 -4.79 -14.75
C ARG A 49 -4.92 -5.47 -13.56
N PRO A 50 -5.16 -6.76 -13.37
CA PRO A 50 -4.48 -7.53 -12.34
C PRO A 50 -2.97 -7.50 -12.48
N VAL A 51 -2.26 -7.62 -11.37
CA VAL A 51 -0.81 -7.78 -11.34
C VAL A 51 -0.44 -9.05 -12.10
N PRO A 52 0.45 -8.96 -13.10
CA PRO A 52 0.88 -10.14 -13.85
C PRO A 52 1.58 -11.16 -12.96
N GLY A 53 1.40 -12.46 -13.25
CA GLY A 53 2.14 -13.54 -12.60
C GLY A 53 1.73 -13.82 -11.16
N ILE A 54 0.63 -13.24 -10.68
CA ILE A 54 0.02 -13.57 -9.39
C ILE A 54 -1.28 -14.33 -9.63
N GLU A 55 -1.40 -15.50 -9.03
CA GLU A 55 -2.57 -16.38 -9.12
C GLU A 55 -3.12 -16.71 -7.73
N LEU A 56 -4.43 -16.68 -7.58
CA LEU A 56 -5.08 -17.12 -6.34
C LEU A 56 -5.06 -18.65 -6.26
N GLN A 57 -4.48 -19.17 -5.18
CA GLN A 57 -4.44 -20.59 -4.85
C GLN A 57 -5.28 -20.87 -3.61
N GLY A 58 -6.39 -21.58 -3.79
CA GLY A 58 -7.33 -21.84 -2.69
C GLY A 58 -8.08 -20.60 -2.25
N GLU A 59 -8.26 -20.42 -0.94
CA GLU A 59 -9.12 -19.37 -0.41
C GLU A 59 -8.37 -18.13 0.10
N ASP A 60 -7.11 -18.26 0.48
CA ASP A 60 -6.37 -17.24 1.23
C ASP A 60 -4.91 -17.07 0.82
N THR A 61 -4.48 -17.72 -0.23
CA THR A 61 -3.07 -17.74 -0.64
C THR A 61 -2.93 -17.38 -2.11
N TYR A 62 -1.98 -16.51 -2.41
CA TYR A 62 -1.55 -16.26 -3.77
C TYR A 62 -0.25 -16.97 -4.06
N ARG A 63 -0.07 -17.36 -5.32
CA ARG A 63 1.15 -17.94 -5.85
C ARG A 63 1.72 -17.04 -6.94
N THR A 64 3.03 -16.86 -6.95
CA THR A 64 3.74 -16.15 -8.00
C THR A 64 5.04 -16.84 -8.38
N THR A 65 5.48 -16.67 -9.62
CA THR A 65 6.80 -17.10 -10.09
C THR A 65 7.91 -16.09 -9.75
N ASP A 66 7.55 -14.91 -9.24
CA ASP A 66 8.53 -13.96 -8.74
C ASP A 66 9.07 -14.42 -7.38
N LEU A 67 10.15 -15.17 -7.43
CA LEU A 67 10.81 -15.71 -6.23
C LEU A 67 11.44 -14.63 -5.36
N ALA A 68 11.75 -13.45 -5.90
CA ALA A 68 12.33 -12.36 -5.13
C ALA A 68 11.40 -11.87 -4.03
N MET A 69 10.08 -12.03 -4.20
CA MET A 69 9.11 -11.67 -3.16
C MET A 69 9.31 -12.44 -1.85
N ALA A 70 9.83 -13.66 -1.90
CA ALA A 70 10.09 -14.44 -0.69
C ALA A 70 11.26 -13.89 0.16
N ASP A 71 12.06 -13.00 -0.40
CA ASP A 71 13.18 -12.34 0.27
C ASP A 71 12.86 -10.89 0.66
N TRP A 72 11.61 -10.43 0.45
CA TRP A 72 11.19 -9.09 0.81
C TRP A 72 11.21 -8.87 2.33
N ARG A 73 11.60 -7.66 2.71
CA ARG A 73 11.56 -7.23 4.11
C ARG A 73 10.12 -7.01 4.56
N ASN A 74 9.85 -7.29 5.82
CA ASN A 74 8.56 -6.96 6.46
C ASN A 74 7.34 -7.39 5.63
N PRO A 75 7.21 -8.67 5.23
CA PRO A 75 6.10 -9.14 4.40
C PRO A 75 4.72 -8.81 4.98
N GLN A 76 4.60 -8.68 6.33
CA GLN A 76 3.38 -8.29 7.03
C GLN A 76 2.96 -6.82 6.77
N ASP A 77 3.84 -6.02 6.21
CA ASP A 77 3.54 -4.65 5.83
C ASP A 77 2.99 -4.54 4.40
N VAL A 78 3.21 -5.56 3.59
CA VAL A 78 2.74 -5.60 2.19
C VAL A 78 1.22 -5.66 2.14
N GLU A 79 0.66 -4.83 1.29
CA GLU A 79 -0.78 -4.77 1.03
C GLU A 79 -1.06 -5.11 -0.44
N LEU A 80 -1.99 -6.04 -0.68
CA LEU A 80 -2.57 -6.30 -1.97
C LEU A 80 -3.79 -5.39 -2.15
N CYS A 81 -3.81 -4.64 -3.25
CA CYS A 81 -4.80 -3.59 -3.50
C CYS A 81 -5.69 -3.95 -4.68
N TYR A 82 -7.00 -3.74 -4.50
CA TYR A 82 -8.03 -4.14 -5.45
C TYR A 82 -8.93 -2.94 -5.77
N TYR A 83 -9.08 -2.61 -7.05
CA TYR A 83 -10.10 -1.70 -7.52
C TYR A 83 -11.35 -2.50 -7.84
N THR A 84 -12.40 -2.25 -7.11
CA THR A 84 -13.71 -2.86 -7.31
C THR A 84 -14.74 -1.78 -7.63
N GLY A 85 -15.93 -2.14 -8.07
CA GLY A 85 -16.92 -1.18 -8.56
C GLY A 85 -17.25 -0.04 -7.59
N TRP A 86 -17.14 -0.26 -6.29
CA TRP A 86 -17.53 0.70 -5.25
C TRP A 86 -16.44 0.97 -4.22
N CYS A 87 -15.36 0.18 -4.22
CA CYS A 87 -14.35 0.23 -3.18
C CYS A 87 -12.94 0.13 -3.75
N HIS A 88 -11.99 0.72 -3.02
CA HIS A 88 -10.58 0.47 -3.18
C HIS A 88 -10.11 -0.31 -1.95
N THR A 89 -10.15 -1.63 -2.06
CA THR A 89 -9.90 -2.55 -0.96
C THR A 89 -8.40 -2.83 -0.84
N ARG A 90 -7.90 -2.90 0.39
CA ARG A 90 -6.53 -3.28 0.73
C ARG A 90 -6.55 -4.44 1.70
N CYS A 91 -5.82 -5.50 1.39
CA CYS A 91 -5.68 -6.66 2.24
C CYS A 91 -4.21 -6.90 2.54
N LYS A 92 -3.89 -7.11 3.80
CA LYS A 92 -2.52 -7.36 4.23
C LYS A 92 -2.08 -8.78 3.93
N VAL A 93 -0.81 -8.91 3.63
CA VAL A 93 -0.11 -10.19 3.60
C VAL A 93 0.28 -10.56 5.04
N ASP A 94 0.12 -11.81 5.40
CA ASP A 94 0.58 -12.40 6.65
C ASP A 94 2.02 -12.89 6.52
N THR A 95 2.26 -13.72 5.51
CA THR A 95 3.58 -14.29 5.23
C THR A 95 3.84 -14.39 3.74
N ILE A 96 5.11 -14.29 3.35
CA ILE A 96 5.59 -14.66 2.03
C ILE A 96 6.66 -15.72 2.21
N VAL A 97 6.46 -16.88 1.60
CA VAL A 97 7.39 -18.01 1.74
C VAL A 97 7.74 -18.60 0.38
N ARG A 98 8.95 -19.12 0.26
CA ARG A 98 9.38 -19.84 -0.93
C ARG A 98 8.81 -21.27 -0.92
N ASP A 99 8.23 -21.68 -2.03
CA ASP A 99 7.73 -23.03 -2.26
C ASP A 99 8.17 -23.52 -3.65
N GLY A 100 9.28 -24.23 -3.69
CA GLY A 100 9.89 -24.71 -4.94
C GLY A 100 10.24 -23.55 -5.89
N SER A 101 9.60 -23.52 -7.04
CA SER A 101 9.77 -22.48 -8.07
C SER A 101 8.83 -21.29 -7.92
N HIS A 102 8.15 -21.17 -6.79
CA HIS A 102 7.16 -20.12 -6.54
C HIS A 102 7.39 -19.44 -5.18
N ALA A 103 6.83 -18.25 -5.03
CA ALA A 103 6.59 -17.64 -3.73
C ALA A 103 5.08 -17.71 -3.43
N LEU A 104 4.74 -18.03 -2.19
CA LEU A 104 3.37 -18.11 -1.68
C LEU A 104 3.13 -16.93 -0.74
N LEU A 105 2.12 -16.12 -1.05
CA LEU A 105 1.69 -14.98 -0.24
C LEU A 105 0.40 -15.39 0.48
N ARG A 106 0.48 -15.64 1.80
CA ARG A 106 -0.70 -15.91 2.61
C ARG A 106 -1.31 -14.59 3.08
N MET A 107 -2.63 -14.50 2.97
CA MET A 107 -3.38 -13.29 3.32
C MET A 107 -3.86 -13.31 4.77
N VAL A 108 -3.85 -12.15 5.42
CA VAL A 108 -4.39 -11.99 6.79
C VAL A 108 -5.90 -12.23 6.81
N GLN A 109 -6.37 -13.06 7.74
CA GLN A 109 -7.78 -13.38 7.96
C GLN A 109 -8.32 -12.70 9.24
N PRO A 110 -9.59 -12.39 9.34
CA PRO A 110 -10.69 -12.64 8.37
C PRO A 110 -10.85 -11.58 7.29
N GLN A 111 -10.00 -10.53 7.28
CA GLN A 111 -10.15 -9.33 6.44
C GLN A 111 -10.19 -9.69 4.96
N PHE A 112 -9.31 -10.56 4.49
CA PHE A 112 -9.27 -10.97 3.09
C PHE A 112 -10.54 -11.75 2.68
N MET A 113 -10.99 -12.68 3.52
CA MET A 113 -12.23 -13.43 3.28
C MET A 113 -13.46 -12.49 3.24
N LEU A 114 -13.53 -11.49 4.13
CA LEU A 114 -14.61 -10.51 4.15
C LEU A 114 -14.61 -9.64 2.89
N ALA A 115 -13.43 -9.19 2.44
CA ALA A 115 -13.28 -8.46 1.19
C ALA A 115 -13.77 -9.28 -0.01
N ARG A 116 -13.37 -10.54 -0.11
CA ARG A 116 -13.82 -11.45 -1.18
C ARG A 116 -15.31 -11.73 -1.15
N ARG A 117 -15.90 -11.90 0.03
CA ARG A 117 -17.36 -12.09 0.17
C ARG A 117 -18.13 -10.88 -0.31
N LYS A 118 -17.64 -9.68 -0.02
CA LYS A 118 -18.28 -8.44 -0.43
C LYS A 118 -18.12 -8.17 -1.93
N GLU A 119 -16.92 -8.29 -2.45
CA GLU A 119 -16.56 -7.84 -3.80
C GLU A 119 -16.59 -8.98 -4.85
N GLY A 120 -16.81 -10.21 -4.41
CA GLY A 120 -16.89 -11.38 -5.28
C GLY A 120 -15.62 -11.60 -6.09
N LYS A 121 -15.77 -11.93 -7.36
CA LYS A 121 -14.63 -12.20 -8.26
C LYS A 121 -13.71 -11.01 -8.49
N GLN A 122 -14.16 -9.77 -8.25
CA GLN A 122 -13.36 -8.57 -8.43
C GLN A 122 -12.20 -8.48 -7.42
N ALA A 123 -12.33 -9.13 -6.26
CA ALA A 123 -11.27 -9.20 -5.25
C ALA A 123 -10.41 -10.48 -5.36
N ASN A 124 -10.45 -11.20 -6.48
CA ASN A 124 -9.65 -12.41 -6.63
C ASN A 124 -8.20 -12.11 -7.03
N LEU A 125 -7.97 -11.06 -7.81
CA LEU A 125 -6.63 -10.69 -8.28
C LEU A 125 -6.36 -9.23 -7.94
N PRO A 126 -5.22 -8.92 -7.31
CA PRO A 126 -4.84 -7.56 -6.98
C PRO A 126 -4.50 -6.76 -8.24
N ASN A 127 -4.77 -5.47 -8.21
CA ASN A 127 -4.38 -4.54 -9.28
C ASN A 127 -2.98 -3.98 -9.07
N TYR A 128 -2.52 -3.92 -7.83
CA TYR A 128 -1.14 -3.61 -7.47
C TYR A 128 -0.83 -4.05 -6.04
N LEU A 129 0.46 -4.10 -5.73
CA LEU A 129 0.98 -4.31 -4.39
C LEU A 129 1.56 -2.99 -3.88
N GLU A 130 1.44 -2.70 -2.59
CA GLU A 130 2.07 -1.53 -2.00
C GLU A 130 2.71 -1.83 -0.65
N ASN A 131 3.58 -0.91 -0.22
CA ASN A 131 4.20 -0.89 1.09
C ASN A 131 5.25 -1.98 1.30
N ALA A 132 6.14 -2.13 0.34
CA ALA A 132 7.41 -2.85 0.47
C ALA A 132 8.56 -1.94 0.08
N LEU A 133 9.71 -2.09 0.74
CA LEU A 133 10.92 -1.33 0.40
C LEU A 133 11.41 -1.68 -1.01
N GLU A 134 11.20 -2.91 -1.42
CA GLU A 134 11.58 -3.47 -2.72
C GLU A 134 10.78 -2.86 -3.88
N LEU A 135 9.66 -2.22 -3.58
CA LEU A 135 8.82 -1.49 -4.53
C LEU A 135 9.13 0.02 -4.57
N LEU A 136 10.12 0.50 -3.81
CA LEU A 136 10.52 1.91 -3.79
C LEU A 136 11.47 2.18 -4.96
N ASP A 137 10.93 2.31 -6.16
CA ASP A 137 11.68 2.39 -7.42
C ASP A 137 11.32 3.59 -8.32
N GLN A 138 10.26 4.35 -7.96
CA GLN A 138 9.85 5.52 -8.72
C GLN A 138 10.07 6.81 -7.93
N PRO A 139 10.58 7.90 -8.56
CA PRO A 139 10.70 9.19 -7.91
C PRO A 139 9.36 9.70 -7.34
N GLY A 140 9.38 10.20 -6.11
CA GLY A 140 8.20 10.66 -5.38
C GLY A 140 7.54 9.57 -4.54
N GLU A 141 8.09 8.38 -4.52
CA GLU A 141 7.62 7.31 -3.64
C GLU A 141 8.29 7.33 -2.27
N TRP A 142 7.58 6.75 -1.30
CA TRP A 142 8.03 6.58 0.08
C TRP A 142 7.67 5.22 0.66
N TYR A 143 8.47 4.77 1.62
CA TYR A 143 8.23 3.57 2.40
C TYR A 143 8.57 3.82 3.87
N LEU A 144 7.73 3.34 4.80
CA LEU A 144 7.97 3.38 6.23
C LEU A 144 8.29 1.99 6.76
N ASP A 145 9.56 1.74 7.07
CA ASP A 145 9.97 0.57 7.82
C ASP A 145 9.62 0.75 9.30
N ARG A 146 8.49 0.17 9.70
CA ARG A 146 7.99 0.28 11.07
C ARG A 146 8.84 -0.47 12.07
N SER A 147 9.47 -1.57 11.67
CA SER A 147 10.32 -2.38 12.53
C SER A 147 11.61 -1.65 12.89
N ASN A 148 12.19 -0.92 11.94
CA ASN A 148 13.40 -0.13 12.13
C ASN A 148 13.14 1.36 12.38
N LYS A 149 11.86 1.79 12.45
CA LYS A 149 11.45 3.20 12.63
C LYS A 149 12.16 4.13 11.65
N THR A 150 12.19 3.74 10.38
CA THR A 150 12.90 4.47 9.33
C THR A 150 11.96 4.78 8.17
N LEU A 151 11.86 6.05 7.83
CA LEU A 151 11.16 6.53 6.65
C LEU A 151 12.15 6.63 5.49
N TYR A 152 11.80 6.03 4.36
CA TYR A 152 12.53 6.13 3.09
C TYR A 152 11.73 6.95 2.10
N TYR A 153 12.43 7.73 1.30
CA TYR A 153 11.86 8.53 0.23
C TYR A 153 12.80 8.55 -0.98
N LEU A 154 12.25 8.38 -2.17
CA LEU A 154 12.97 8.56 -3.43
C LEU A 154 12.60 9.93 -4.01
N PRO A 155 13.51 10.93 -3.99
CA PRO A 155 13.18 12.30 -4.36
C PRO A 155 12.75 12.43 -5.81
N LEU A 156 11.87 13.39 -6.07
CA LEU A 156 11.60 13.85 -7.43
C LEU A 156 12.85 14.55 -8.01
N PRO A 157 13.03 14.51 -9.34
CA PRO A 157 14.13 15.23 -9.97
C PRO A 157 14.15 16.71 -9.57
N GLY A 158 15.30 17.18 -9.12
CA GLY A 158 15.52 18.58 -8.72
C GLY A 158 15.13 18.93 -7.28
N GLN A 159 14.61 17.99 -6.48
CA GLN A 159 14.37 18.22 -5.05
C GLN A 159 15.69 18.28 -4.28
N ALA A 160 15.85 19.31 -3.45
CA ALA A 160 17.00 19.49 -2.55
C ALA A 160 16.61 18.98 -1.15
N MET A 161 17.12 17.81 -0.78
CA MET A 161 16.71 17.08 0.45
C MET A 161 17.04 17.81 1.76
N ASP A 162 17.92 18.81 1.73
CA ASP A 162 18.25 19.70 2.85
C ASP A 162 17.21 20.82 3.05
N LYS A 163 16.30 21.03 2.09
CA LYS A 163 15.31 22.12 2.08
C LYS A 163 13.86 21.67 1.97
N ILE A 164 13.61 20.39 1.73
CA ILE A 164 12.24 19.89 1.56
C ILE A 164 11.46 19.99 2.89
N GLU A 165 10.20 20.35 2.75
CA GLU A 165 9.22 20.20 3.84
C GLU A 165 8.57 18.83 3.77
N VAL A 166 8.58 18.09 4.89
CA VAL A 166 7.93 16.76 4.98
C VAL A 166 6.91 16.77 6.11
N ILE A 167 5.66 16.47 5.77
CA ILE A 167 4.54 16.44 6.71
C ILE A 167 3.98 15.02 6.77
N VAL A 168 3.88 14.50 8.00
CA VAL A 168 3.22 13.23 8.32
C VAL A 168 1.91 13.51 9.07
N PRO A 169 0.74 13.18 8.52
CA PRO A 169 -0.53 13.31 9.23
C PRO A 169 -0.63 12.26 10.33
N VAL A 170 -0.73 12.70 11.58
CA VAL A 170 -0.85 11.80 12.75
C VAL A 170 -2.24 11.86 13.40
N LEU A 171 -3.04 12.86 13.06
CA LEU A 171 -4.39 13.00 13.61
C LEU A 171 -5.37 12.17 12.77
N GLU A 172 -6.07 11.25 13.41
CA GLU A 172 -7.14 10.45 12.76
C GLU A 172 -8.43 11.27 12.57
N LYS A 173 -8.68 12.23 13.46
CA LYS A 173 -9.87 13.09 13.45
C LYS A 173 -9.48 14.55 13.64
N LEU A 174 -9.96 15.42 12.78
CA LEU A 174 -9.78 16.86 12.87
C LEU A 174 -10.95 17.55 13.58
N VAL A 175 -12.16 17.04 13.38
CA VAL A 175 -13.39 17.52 14.01
C VAL A 175 -14.19 16.32 14.46
N GLU A 176 -14.71 16.37 15.66
CA GLU A 176 -15.59 15.34 16.18
C GLU A 176 -16.83 15.97 16.80
N LEU A 177 -18.01 15.56 16.32
CA LEU A 177 -19.30 15.95 16.83
C LEU A 177 -19.95 14.73 17.47
N ARG A 178 -20.18 14.79 18.79
CA ARG A 178 -20.73 13.66 19.55
C ARG A 178 -22.11 13.99 20.09
N GLY A 179 -23.11 13.28 19.63
CA GLY A 179 -24.42 13.20 20.25
C GLY A 179 -24.61 11.89 21.03
N GLN A 180 -25.71 11.78 21.74
CA GLN A 180 -26.16 10.56 22.38
C GLN A 180 -27.52 10.14 21.80
N LEU A 181 -27.88 8.87 21.97
CA LEU A 181 -29.23 8.43 21.59
C LEU A 181 -30.28 9.23 22.36
N GLY A 182 -31.15 9.93 21.65
CA GLY A 182 -32.14 10.84 22.23
C GLY A 182 -31.70 12.30 22.38
N THR A 183 -30.40 12.59 22.23
CA THR A 183 -29.85 13.96 22.21
C THR A 183 -28.81 14.07 21.08
N PRO A 184 -29.26 14.04 19.79
CA PRO A 184 -28.36 14.13 18.66
C PRO A 184 -27.68 15.50 18.60
N VAL A 185 -26.59 15.60 17.83
CA VAL A 185 -26.02 16.89 17.47
C VAL A 185 -26.91 17.51 16.40
N GLU A 186 -27.38 18.72 16.63
CA GLU A 186 -28.26 19.46 15.73
C GLU A 186 -27.67 20.85 15.41
N HIS A 187 -28.07 21.39 14.29
CA HIS A 187 -27.74 22.78 13.86
C HIS A 187 -26.23 23.08 13.77
N VAL A 188 -25.44 22.17 13.16
CA VAL A 188 -23.98 22.32 12.95
C VAL A 188 -23.69 22.88 11.56
#